data_9c00c55073bc779c2edc4aa3842ae090
#
_entry.id   9c00c55073bc779c2edc4aa3842ae090
#
_cell.length_a   1.000
_cell.length_b   1.000
_cell.length_c   1.000
_cell.angle_alpha   90.00
_cell.angle_beta   90.00
_cell.angle_gamma   90.00
#
_symmetry.space_group_name_H-M   'P 1'
#
loop_
_entity.id
_entity.type
_entity.pdbx_description
1 polymer ?
#
loop_
_entity_poly.entity_id
_entity_poly.type
_entity_poly.pdbx_seq_one_letter_code
_entity_poly.pdbx_strand_id
1 'polypeptide(L)'
;LHAMPGVPADAEIRFMQDVNAALAGEIARGNAAGYGASALVSLGTGLGFALSRDGRVLCNPAGGPKVVIFNLPYRDGILEDYASKRGFLRIYGELAGHTDPALTVADLGRMAGEGDARARETFATVGGILAAALRDLLVEHGVECLLLGGQISRSFAHMEAALRDGLRDVAGLTRIAPAEHIGEAAFYGLLAQADGSC
;
A
#
# COMPACT_ATOMS: atom_id res chain seq x y z
N LEU A 1 5.00 -23.05 18.55
CA LEU A 1 6.13 -22.08 18.57
C LEU A 1 6.96 -22.25 19.84
N HIS A 2 6.35 -22.45 21.03
CA HIS A 2 7.07 -22.66 22.31
C HIS A 2 7.95 -23.94 22.35
N ALA A 3 7.76 -24.84 21.38
CA ALA A 3 8.62 -26.04 21.26
C ALA A 3 9.82 -25.84 20.33
N MET A 4 10.06 -24.63 19.82
CA MET A 4 11.20 -24.35 18.95
C MET A 4 12.49 -24.19 19.76
N PRO A 5 13.60 -24.84 19.36
CA PRO A 5 14.88 -24.65 20.00
C PRO A 5 15.29 -23.15 20.05
N GLY A 6 15.68 -22.70 21.24
CA GLY A 6 16.12 -21.31 21.44
C GLY A 6 15.01 -20.30 21.74
N VAL A 7 13.73 -20.71 21.73
CA VAL A 7 12.61 -19.83 22.15
C VAL A 7 12.28 -20.14 23.61
N PRO A 8 12.36 -19.16 24.52
CA PRO A 8 11.95 -19.35 25.92
C PRO A 8 10.49 -19.82 26.02
N ALA A 9 10.17 -20.66 26.98
CA ALA A 9 8.80 -21.18 27.15
C ALA A 9 7.78 -20.12 27.53
N ASP A 10 8.22 -19.00 28.09
CA ASP A 10 7.45 -17.84 28.50
C ASP A 10 7.54 -16.67 27.50
N ALA A 11 8.15 -16.89 26.33
CA ALA A 11 8.25 -15.87 25.30
C ALA A 11 6.85 -15.40 24.87
N GLU A 12 6.63 -14.10 24.90
CA GLU A 12 5.42 -13.48 24.36
C GLU A 12 5.45 -13.53 22.83
N ILE A 13 4.43 -14.12 22.22
CA ILE A 13 4.30 -14.21 20.76
C ILE A 13 3.21 -13.25 20.32
N ARG A 14 3.58 -12.28 19.51
CA ARG A 14 2.64 -11.32 18.92
C ARG A 14 2.57 -11.54 17.41
N PHE A 15 1.38 -11.43 16.86
CA PHE A 15 1.12 -11.49 15.42
C PHE A 15 0.67 -10.12 14.92
N MET A 16 1.25 -9.69 13.82
CA MET A 16 0.84 -8.47 13.13
C MET A 16 0.74 -8.76 11.65
N GLN A 17 -0.27 -8.21 10.99
CA GLN A 17 -0.37 -8.33 9.54
C GLN A 17 0.71 -7.50 8.86
N ASP A 18 1.24 -7.99 7.73
CA ASP A 18 2.37 -7.42 7.02
C ASP A 18 2.18 -5.94 6.66
N VAL A 19 0.98 -5.55 6.21
CA VAL A 19 0.70 -4.15 5.87
C VAL A 19 0.70 -3.25 7.12
N ASN A 20 0.22 -3.74 8.27
CA ASN A 20 0.28 -3.02 9.54
C ASN A 20 1.73 -2.86 10.01
N ALA A 21 2.52 -3.94 9.91
CA ALA A 21 3.94 -3.90 10.23
C ALA A 21 4.70 -2.93 9.30
N ALA A 22 4.36 -2.91 8.01
CA ALA A 22 4.97 -1.98 7.07
C ALA A 22 4.68 -0.52 7.43
N LEU A 23 3.42 -0.18 7.77
CA LEU A 23 3.09 1.18 8.21
C LEU A 23 3.80 1.54 9.53
N ALA A 24 3.87 0.62 10.49
CA ALA A 24 4.62 0.84 11.73
C ALA A 24 6.11 1.13 11.46
N GLY A 25 6.72 0.43 10.51
CA GLY A 25 8.09 0.67 10.09
C GLY A 25 8.29 2.05 9.46
N GLU A 26 7.35 2.48 8.60
CA GLU A 26 7.38 3.80 7.97
C GLU A 26 7.15 4.95 9.00
N ILE A 27 6.37 4.69 10.05
CA ILE A 27 6.21 5.64 11.18
C ILE A 27 7.52 5.72 11.98
N ALA A 28 8.15 4.59 12.26
CA ALA A 28 9.34 4.55 13.09
C ALA A 28 10.59 5.09 12.41
N ARG A 29 10.77 4.84 11.10
CA ARG A 29 12.04 5.09 10.39
C ARG A 29 11.88 5.54 8.93
N GLY A 30 10.66 5.81 8.45
CA GLY A 30 10.41 6.11 7.05
C GLY A 30 9.56 7.35 6.83
N ASN A 31 8.89 7.36 5.71
CA ASN A 31 8.17 8.51 5.18
C ASN A 31 6.89 8.89 5.94
N ALA A 32 6.42 8.08 6.89
CA ALA A 32 5.29 8.41 7.77
C ALA A 32 5.73 9.02 9.12
N ALA A 33 7.04 9.17 9.35
CA ALA A 33 7.55 9.76 10.59
C ALA A 33 7.08 11.21 10.77
N GLY A 34 6.56 11.52 11.97
CA GLY A 34 6.12 12.87 12.35
C GLY A 34 4.71 13.26 11.90
N TYR A 35 3.99 12.41 11.18
CA TYR A 35 2.58 12.64 10.83
C TYR A 35 1.65 12.10 11.90
N GLY A 36 0.61 12.89 12.24
CA GLY A 36 -0.42 12.49 13.20
C GLY A 36 -1.30 11.35 12.71
N ALA A 37 -1.67 11.39 11.43
CA ALA A 37 -2.47 10.35 10.80
C ALA A 37 -1.87 9.95 9.45
N SER A 38 -1.60 8.64 9.28
CA SER A 38 -1.01 8.12 8.04
C SER A 38 -1.78 6.90 7.54
N ALA A 39 -1.73 6.70 6.22
CA ALA A 39 -2.23 5.50 5.57
C ALA A 39 -1.14 4.88 4.69
N LEU A 40 -1.15 3.55 4.58
CA LEU A 40 -0.30 2.81 3.65
C LEU A 40 -1.15 1.85 2.83
N VAL A 41 -1.03 1.96 1.51
CA VAL A 41 -1.58 1.01 0.53
C VAL A 41 -0.46 0.10 0.07
N SER A 42 -0.58 -1.20 0.31
CA SER A 42 0.39 -2.19 -0.18
C SER A 42 -0.07 -2.75 -1.52
N LEU A 43 0.71 -2.49 -2.57
CA LEU A 43 0.45 -2.94 -3.95
C LEU A 43 1.36 -4.13 -4.30
N GLY A 44 0.76 -5.28 -4.51
CA GLY A 44 1.47 -6.53 -4.81
C GLY A 44 0.57 -7.55 -5.50
N THR A 45 0.71 -8.82 -5.15
CA THR A 45 -0.19 -9.89 -5.59
C THR A 45 -1.63 -9.60 -5.15
N GLY A 46 -1.79 -9.04 -3.95
CA GLY A 46 -3.04 -8.51 -3.41
C GLY A 46 -2.94 -7.01 -3.11
N LEU A 47 -4.01 -6.49 -2.50
CA LEU A 47 -4.16 -5.10 -2.11
C LEU A 47 -4.33 -5.01 -0.59
N GLY A 48 -3.31 -4.48 0.11
CA GLY A 48 -3.34 -4.24 1.55
C GLY A 48 -3.59 -2.78 1.89
N PHE A 49 -4.14 -2.53 3.09
CA PHE A 49 -4.36 -1.17 3.60
C PHE A 49 -4.16 -1.11 5.11
N ALA A 50 -3.42 -0.13 5.58
CA ALA A 50 -3.25 0.15 6.99
C ALA A 50 -3.45 1.65 7.28
N LEU A 51 -3.91 1.94 8.48
CA LEU A 51 -4.11 3.29 9.00
C LEU A 51 -3.37 3.48 10.31
N SER A 52 -2.93 4.70 10.58
CA SER A 52 -2.43 5.10 11.90
C SER A 52 -3.09 6.39 12.37
N ARG A 53 -3.08 6.57 13.69
CA ARG A 53 -3.46 7.81 14.36
C ARG A 53 -2.55 8.03 15.56
N ASP A 54 -2.09 9.26 15.76
CA ASP A 54 -1.18 9.64 16.84
C ASP A 54 0.09 8.74 16.88
N GLY A 55 0.63 8.43 15.68
CA GLY A 55 1.81 7.58 15.53
C GLY A 55 1.57 6.08 15.81
N ARG A 56 0.33 5.65 16.00
CA ARG A 56 -0.02 4.24 16.29
C ARG A 56 -0.84 3.63 15.19
N VAL A 57 -0.46 2.44 14.74
CA VAL A 57 -1.21 1.68 13.75
C VAL A 57 -2.55 1.20 14.34
N LEU A 58 -3.63 1.42 13.58
CA LEU A 58 -4.96 1.03 13.98
C LEU A 58 -5.24 -0.42 13.58
N CYS A 59 -5.43 -1.27 14.60
CA CYS A 59 -5.73 -2.68 14.41
C CYS A 59 -7.18 -3.03 14.81
N ASN A 60 -7.70 -4.09 14.21
CA ASN A 60 -8.90 -4.75 14.72
C ASN A 60 -8.57 -5.64 15.94
N PRO A 61 -9.56 -6.18 16.67
CA PRO A 61 -9.30 -7.02 17.85
C PRO A 61 -8.49 -8.29 17.59
N ALA A 62 -8.40 -8.74 16.34
CA ALA A 62 -7.61 -9.90 15.93
C ALA A 62 -6.18 -9.54 15.45
N GLY A 63 -5.77 -8.25 15.56
CA GLY A 63 -4.45 -7.78 15.13
C GLY A 63 -4.32 -7.48 13.63
N GLY A 64 -5.40 -7.64 12.86
CA GLY A 64 -5.45 -7.26 11.45
C GLY A 64 -5.71 -5.76 11.24
N PRO A 65 -5.71 -5.26 9.99
CA PRO A 65 -6.03 -3.87 9.69
C PRO A 65 -7.40 -3.45 10.22
N LYS A 66 -7.49 -2.21 10.69
CA LYS A 66 -8.77 -1.62 11.15
C LYS A 66 -9.77 -1.48 10.00
N VAL A 67 -9.27 -1.14 8.82
CA VAL A 67 -10.05 -0.97 7.59
C VAL A 67 -9.48 -1.90 6.52
N VAL A 68 -10.37 -2.51 5.76
CA VAL A 68 -10.04 -3.42 4.65
C VAL A 68 -10.58 -2.81 3.36
N ILE A 69 -9.73 -2.69 2.34
CA ILE A 69 -10.11 -2.08 1.07
C ILE A 69 -10.15 -3.06 -0.10
N PHE A 70 -9.47 -4.21 -0.01
CA PHE A 70 -9.32 -5.13 -1.14
C PHE A 70 -10.66 -5.61 -1.71
N ASN A 71 -11.66 -5.79 -0.84
CA ASN A 71 -12.99 -6.30 -1.17
C ASN A 71 -14.05 -5.21 -1.38
N LEU A 72 -13.66 -3.93 -1.43
CA LEU A 72 -14.59 -2.86 -1.78
C LEU A 72 -15.19 -3.11 -3.17
N PRO A 73 -16.51 -3.02 -3.33
CA PRO A 73 -17.13 -3.15 -4.64
C PRO A 73 -16.57 -2.11 -5.62
N TYR A 74 -16.14 -2.57 -6.79
CA TYR A 74 -15.66 -1.69 -7.85
C TYR A 74 -16.04 -2.26 -9.20
N ARG A 75 -16.82 -1.52 -10.00
CA ARG A 75 -17.38 -1.94 -11.29
C ARG A 75 -18.07 -3.32 -11.18
N ASP A 76 -17.57 -4.31 -11.92
CA ASP A 76 -18.08 -5.68 -12.00
C ASP A 76 -17.38 -6.67 -11.04
N GLY A 77 -16.54 -6.16 -10.12
CA GLY A 77 -15.77 -6.97 -9.19
C GLY A 77 -15.46 -6.24 -7.87
N ILE A 78 -14.26 -6.45 -7.39
CA ILE A 78 -13.74 -5.80 -6.17
C ILE A 78 -12.50 -4.95 -6.50
N LEU A 79 -12.17 -4.01 -5.64
CA LEU A 79 -11.05 -3.08 -5.85
C LEU A 79 -9.73 -3.81 -6.13
N GLU A 80 -9.47 -4.95 -5.48
CA GLU A 80 -8.27 -5.75 -5.71
C GLU A 80 -8.17 -6.28 -7.16
N ASP A 81 -9.28 -6.53 -7.84
CA ASP A 81 -9.28 -6.97 -9.23
C ASP A 81 -8.74 -5.89 -10.18
N TYR A 82 -8.71 -4.64 -9.72
CA TYR A 82 -8.31 -3.47 -10.52
C TYR A 82 -7.01 -2.83 -10.03
N ALA A 83 -6.67 -2.94 -8.74
CA ALA A 83 -5.54 -2.26 -8.13
C ALA A 83 -4.48 -3.22 -7.53
N SER A 84 -4.45 -4.49 -7.97
CA SER A 84 -3.39 -5.44 -7.65
C SER A 84 -2.66 -5.88 -8.93
N LYS A 85 -1.64 -6.76 -8.80
CA LYS A 85 -0.90 -7.33 -9.95
C LYS A 85 -1.82 -7.71 -11.11
N ARG A 86 -2.93 -8.41 -10.84
CA ARG A 86 -3.87 -8.85 -11.89
C ARG A 86 -4.58 -7.68 -12.57
N GLY A 87 -4.89 -6.62 -11.81
CA GLY A 87 -5.52 -5.41 -12.35
C GLY A 87 -4.61 -4.67 -13.32
N PHE A 88 -3.35 -4.45 -12.95
CA PHE A 88 -2.37 -3.83 -13.84
C PHE A 88 -2.21 -4.60 -15.15
N LEU A 89 -2.04 -5.92 -15.07
CA LEU A 89 -1.84 -6.76 -16.27
C LEU A 89 -3.09 -6.80 -17.15
N ARG A 90 -4.30 -6.83 -16.55
CA ARG A 90 -5.55 -6.77 -17.28
C ARG A 90 -5.73 -5.45 -18.02
N ILE A 91 -5.57 -4.32 -17.32
CA ILE A 91 -5.72 -2.99 -17.92
C ILE A 91 -4.73 -2.80 -19.07
N TYR A 92 -3.47 -3.21 -18.87
CA TYR A 92 -2.49 -3.18 -19.95
C TYR A 92 -2.89 -4.04 -21.14
N GLY A 93 -3.37 -5.27 -20.90
CA GLY A 93 -3.85 -6.17 -21.95
C GLY A 93 -5.02 -5.58 -22.74
N GLU A 94 -5.97 -4.92 -22.07
CA GLU A 94 -7.07 -4.19 -22.71
C GLU A 94 -6.57 -3.07 -23.61
N LEU A 95 -5.60 -2.26 -23.15
CA LEU A 95 -4.99 -1.18 -23.92
C LEU A 95 -4.11 -1.68 -25.08
N ALA A 96 -3.41 -2.80 -24.87
CA ALA A 96 -2.53 -3.38 -25.88
C ALA A 96 -3.28 -4.21 -26.93
N GLY A 97 -4.51 -4.65 -26.63
CA GLY A 97 -5.29 -5.55 -27.47
C GLY A 97 -4.83 -7.00 -27.43
N HIS A 98 -3.91 -7.35 -26.55
CA HIS A 98 -3.43 -8.70 -26.30
C HIS A 98 -2.86 -8.84 -24.90
N THR A 99 -2.79 -10.06 -24.40
CA THR A 99 -2.15 -10.39 -23.12
C THR A 99 -0.94 -11.29 -23.35
N ASP A 100 0.17 -10.97 -22.68
CA ASP A 100 1.34 -11.85 -22.61
C ASP A 100 1.40 -12.45 -21.19
N PRO A 101 1.24 -13.78 -21.05
CA PRO A 101 1.25 -14.44 -19.74
C PRO A 101 2.63 -14.36 -19.03
N ALA A 102 3.70 -14.08 -19.75
CA ALA A 102 5.04 -13.88 -19.18
C ALA A 102 5.26 -12.46 -18.64
N LEU A 103 4.42 -11.49 -19.02
CA LEU A 103 4.56 -10.10 -18.64
C LEU A 103 4.34 -9.90 -17.14
N THR A 104 5.21 -9.11 -16.53
CA THR A 104 5.11 -8.73 -15.12
C THR A 104 4.80 -7.24 -14.95
N VAL A 105 4.30 -6.82 -13.79
CA VAL A 105 4.10 -5.39 -13.50
C VAL A 105 5.45 -4.66 -13.42
N ALA A 106 6.52 -5.35 -13.06
CA ALA A 106 7.86 -4.77 -13.09
C ALA A 106 8.29 -4.44 -14.55
N ASP A 107 7.96 -5.31 -15.51
CA ASP A 107 8.19 -5.03 -16.93
C ASP A 107 7.37 -3.83 -17.40
N LEU A 108 6.10 -3.74 -16.99
CA LEU A 108 5.27 -2.56 -17.28
C LEU A 108 5.91 -1.28 -16.71
N GLY A 109 6.44 -1.33 -15.49
CA GLY A 109 7.15 -0.20 -14.89
C GLY A 109 8.37 0.23 -15.70
N ARG A 110 9.17 -0.72 -16.17
CA ARG A 110 10.32 -0.48 -17.06
C ARG A 110 9.86 0.11 -18.41
N MET A 111 8.86 -0.48 -19.06
CA MET A 111 8.29 -0.01 -20.33
C MET A 111 7.74 1.41 -20.21
N ALA A 112 7.04 1.73 -19.10
CA ALA A 112 6.57 3.08 -18.81
C ALA A 112 7.72 4.09 -18.69
N GLY A 113 8.83 3.69 -18.06
CA GLY A 113 10.05 4.48 -17.97
C GLY A 113 10.70 4.72 -19.33
N GLU A 114 10.69 3.72 -20.22
CA GLU A 114 11.20 3.78 -21.59
C GLU A 114 10.28 4.53 -22.56
N GLY A 115 9.08 4.94 -22.10
CA GLY A 115 8.18 5.80 -22.88
C GLY A 115 6.99 5.10 -23.49
N ASP A 116 6.73 3.82 -23.19
CA ASP A 116 5.53 3.13 -23.65
C ASP A 116 4.27 3.83 -23.10
N ALA A 117 3.43 4.34 -24.00
CA ALA A 117 2.26 5.13 -23.66
C ALA A 117 1.18 4.27 -22.95
N ARG A 118 1.01 3.00 -23.35
CA ARG A 118 0.01 2.09 -22.76
C ARG A 118 0.39 1.68 -21.36
N ALA A 119 1.70 1.42 -21.13
CA ALA A 119 2.20 1.14 -19.79
C ALA A 119 2.01 2.34 -18.87
N ARG A 120 2.31 3.57 -19.31
CA ARG A 120 2.06 4.80 -18.56
C ARG A 120 0.58 4.98 -18.25
N GLU A 121 -0.29 4.80 -19.25
CA GLU A 121 -1.74 4.89 -19.09
C GLU A 121 -2.27 3.86 -18.10
N THR A 122 -1.72 2.64 -18.10
CA THR A 122 -2.04 1.59 -17.12
C THR A 122 -1.79 2.07 -15.69
N PHE A 123 -0.60 2.61 -15.41
CA PHE A 123 -0.27 3.13 -14.08
C PHE A 123 -1.13 4.33 -13.70
N ALA A 124 -1.34 5.27 -14.62
CA ALA A 124 -2.20 6.43 -14.39
C ALA A 124 -3.66 6.01 -14.09
N THR A 125 -4.19 5.03 -14.84
CA THR A 125 -5.54 4.49 -14.62
C THR A 125 -5.66 3.88 -13.22
N VAL A 126 -4.71 3.04 -12.81
CA VAL A 126 -4.74 2.45 -11.45
C VAL A 126 -4.56 3.52 -10.38
N GLY A 127 -3.72 4.54 -10.61
CA GLY A 127 -3.61 5.69 -9.73
C GLY A 127 -4.93 6.42 -9.52
N GLY A 128 -5.68 6.65 -10.60
CA GLY A 128 -7.02 7.25 -10.53
C GLY A 128 -8.04 6.37 -9.82
N ILE A 129 -8.00 5.05 -10.03
CA ILE A 129 -8.86 4.08 -9.34
C ILE A 129 -8.60 4.13 -7.82
N LEU A 130 -7.35 4.09 -7.41
CA LEU A 130 -6.96 4.19 -6.00
C LEU A 130 -7.39 5.52 -5.38
N ALA A 131 -7.17 6.63 -6.08
CA ALA A 131 -7.59 7.94 -5.60
C ALA A 131 -9.10 8.00 -5.34
N ALA A 132 -9.91 7.52 -6.29
CA ALA A 132 -11.36 7.49 -6.14
C ALA A 132 -11.82 6.59 -5.00
N ALA A 133 -11.21 5.41 -4.84
CA ALA A 133 -11.57 4.44 -3.80
C ALA A 133 -11.14 4.89 -2.40
N LEU A 134 -10.06 5.64 -2.27
CA LEU A 134 -9.50 6.02 -0.99
C LEU A 134 -9.99 7.37 -0.47
N ARG A 135 -10.47 8.26 -1.35
CA ARG A 135 -10.83 9.64 -1.01
C ARG A 135 -11.62 9.77 0.29
N ASP A 136 -12.76 9.09 0.38
CA ASP A 136 -13.67 9.21 1.52
C ASP A 136 -13.03 8.65 2.80
N LEU A 137 -12.30 7.54 2.70
CA LEU A 137 -11.55 6.96 3.82
C LEU A 137 -10.47 7.90 4.35
N LEU A 138 -9.73 8.56 3.45
CA LEU A 138 -8.67 9.50 3.84
C LEU A 138 -9.27 10.73 4.54
N VAL A 139 -10.43 11.23 4.07
CA VAL A 139 -11.17 12.33 4.72
C VAL A 139 -11.69 11.89 6.08
N GLU A 140 -12.37 10.74 6.17
CA GLU A 140 -12.96 10.21 7.42
C GLU A 140 -11.92 10.04 8.52
N HIS A 141 -10.72 9.59 8.14
CA HIS A 141 -9.66 9.34 9.11
C HIS A 141 -8.66 10.50 9.27
N GLY A 142 -8.87 11.62 8.57
CA GLY A 142 -8.02 12.80 8.66
C GLY A 142 -6.57 12.54 8.25
N VAL A 143 -6.36 11.71 7.21
CA VAL A 143 -5.03 11.25 6.80
C VAL A 143 -4.22 12.42 6.25
N GLU A 144 -3.02 12.63 6.82
CA GLU A 144 -2.06 13.66 6.42
C GLU A 144 -0.98 13.13 5.48
N CYS A 145 -0.66 11.82 5.59
CA CYS A 145 0.36 11.15 4.81
C CYS A 145 -0.19 9.84 4.23
N LEU A 146 -0.20 9.73 2.89
CA LEU A 146 -0.55 8.51 2.16
C LEU A 146 0.72 7.91 1.55
N LEU A 147 1.03 6.68 1.92
CA LEU A 147 2.16 5.92 1.37
C LEU A 147 1.69 4.78 0.49
N LEU A 148 2.44 4.54 -0.60
CA LEU A 148 2.29 3.35 -1.44
C LEU A 148 3.46 2.41 -1.15
N GLY A 149 3.15 1.24 -0.62
CA GLY A 149 4.09 0.15 -0.33
C GLY A 149 3.93 -1.02 -1.30
N GLY A 150 4.69 -2.08 -1.06
CA GLY A 150 4.74 -3.26 -1.93
C GLY A 150 5.60 -3.06 -3.19
N GLN A 151 5.90 -4.15 -3.89
CA GLN A 151 6.88 -4.11 -4.99
C GLN A 151 6.42 -3.26 -6.19
N ILE A 152 5.10 -3.16 -6.42
CA ILE A 152 4.54 -2.36 -7.53
C ILE A 152 4.78 -0.86 -7.29
N SER A 153 4.83 -0.42 -6.04
CA SER A 153 5.08 0.99 -5.69
C SER A 153 6.47 1.50 -6.08
N ARG A 154 7.41 0.63 -6.48
CA ARG A 154 8.67 1.04 -7.12
C ARG A 154 8.44 1.83 -8.40
N SER A 155 7.29 1.66 -9.03
CA SER A 155 6.84 2.41 -10.21
C SER A 155 5.92 3.59 -9.85
N PHE A 156 5.96 4.08 -8.59
CA PHE A 156 5.12 5.17 -8.08
C PHE A 156 5.08 6.40 -8.98
N ALA A 157 6.23 6.79 -9.56
CA ALA A 157 6.35 7.97 -10.43
C ALA A 157 5.33 7.97 -11.60
N HIS A 158 4.92 6.78 -12.07
CA HIS A 158 3.93 6.67 -13.15
C HIS A 158 2.48 6.76 -12.69
N MET A 159 2.22 6.67 -11.37
CA MET A 159 0.89 6.81 -10.75
C MET A 159 0.71 8.16 -10.06
N GLU A 160 1.80 8.82 -9.71
CA GLU A 160 1.82 9.99 -8.82
C GLU A 160 0.88 11.09 -9.28
N ALA A 161 0.94 11.47 -10.56
CA ALA A 161 0.12 12.56 -11.10
C ALA A 161 -1.38 12.27 -10.96
N ALA A 162 -1.83 11.05 -11.31
CA ALA A 162 -3.22 10.65 -11.20
C ALA A 162 -3.70 10.57 -9.75
N LEU A 163 -2.85 10.08 -8.84
CA LEU A 163 -3.15 10.06 -7.40
C LEU A 163 -3.31 11.47 -6.84
N ARG A 164 -2.36 12.37 -7.12
CA ARG A 164 -2.41 13.75 -6.65
C ARG A 164 -3.63 14.50 -7.21
N ASP A 165 -3.91 14.35 -8.50
CA ASP A 165 -5.08 14.98 -9.11
C ASP A 165 -6.37 14.48 -8.49
N GLY A 166 -6.52 13.16 -8.34
CA GLY A 166 -7.71 12.56 -7.75
C GLY A 166 -7.92 12.84 -6.26
N LEU A 167 -6.86 13.15 -5.52
CA LEU A 167 -6.88 13.41 -4.08
C LEU A 167 -6.65 14.89 -3.71
N ARG A 168 -6.58 15.79 -4.68
CA ARG A 168 -6.26 17.22 -4.47
C ARG A 168 -7.18 17.95 -3.48
N ASP A 169 -8.44 17.51 -3.36
CA ASP A 169 -9.44 18.12 -2.49
C ASP A 169 -9.54 17.43 -1.11
N VAL A 170 -8.66 16.47 -0.81
CA VAL A 170 -8.61 15.83 0.51
C VAL A 170 -7.90 16.77 1.48
N ALA A 171 -8.69 17.45 2.31
CA ALA A 171 -8.17 18.40 3.28
C ALA A 171 -7.22 17.72 4.28
N GLY A 172 -6.07 18.35 4.51
CA GLY A 172 -5.05 17.81 5.43
C GLY A 172 -4.08 16.81 4.81
N LEU A 173 -4.36 16.23 3.66
CA LEU A 173 -3.42 15.33 2.97
C LEU A 173 -2.27 16.14 2.36
N THR A 174 -1.14 16.17 3.06
CA THR A 174 0.03 16.98 2.68
C THR A 174 1.12 16.17 1.97
N ARG A 175 1.12 14.84 2.15
CA ARG A 175 2.12 13.95 1.58
C ARG A 175 1.48 12.76 0.86
N ILE A 176 1.91 12.52 -0.37
CA ILE A 176 1.67 11.28 -1.12
C ILE A 176 3.03 10.85 -1.65
N ALA A 177 3.51 9.67 -1.25
CA ALA A 177 4.85 9.19 -1.58
C ALA A 177 4.91 7.65 -1.61
N PRO A 178 5.93 7.04 -2.24
CA PRO A 178 6.23 5.64 -2.00
C PRO A 178 6.71 5.44 -0.56
N ALA A 179 6.54 4.24 -0.01
CA ALA A 179 7.20 3.83 1.21
C ALA A 179 8.72 3.92 1.02
N GLU A 180 9.44 4.37 2.02
CA GLU A 180 10.89 4.52 1.95
C GLU A 180 11.60 3.15 1.94
N HIS A 181 11.11 2.23 2.77
CA HIS A 181 11.71 0.92 2.98
C HIS A 181 10.92 -0.19 2.28
N ILE A 182 10.67 -0.08 0.96
CA ILE A 182 9.92 -1.09 0.20
C ILE A 182 10.59 -2.46 0.32
N GLY A 183 9.86 -3.42 0.91
CA GLY A 183 10.33 -4.79 1.17
C GLY A 183 10.92 -5.00 2.56
N GLU A 184 11.29 -3.95 3.29
CA GLU A 184 11.90 -4.04 4.63
C GLU A 184 11.07 -3.35 5.72
N ALA A 185 10.15 -2.46 5.36
CA ALA A 185 9.36 -1.69 6.32
C ALA A 185 8.68 -2.56 7.39
N ALA A 186 8.18 -3.74 7.03
CA ALA A 186 7.55 -4.65 7.98
C ALA A 186 8.52 -5.13 9.06
N PHE A 187 9.80 -5.35 8.75
CA PHE A 187 10.82 -5.73 9.74
C PHE A 187 11.10 -4.59 10.72
N TYR A 188 11.21 -3.35 10.22
CA TYR A 188 11.36 -2.17 11.09
C TYR A 188 10.15 -1.97 12.00
N GLY A 189 8.94 -2.22 11.50
CA GLY A 189 7.72 -2.14 12.29
C GLY A 189 7.65 -3.20 13.40
N LEU A 190 8.05 -4.44 13.10
CA LEU A 190 8.12 -5.49 14.11
C LEU A 190 9.17 -5.19 15.19
N LEU A 191 10.32 -4.63 14.81
CA LEU A 191 11.34 -4.17 15.76
C LEU A 191 10.81 -3.05 16.65
N ALA A 192 10.19 -2.02 16.07
CA ALA A 192 9.62 -0.91 16.82
C ALA A 192 8.54 -1.35 17.82
N GLN A 193 7.75 -2.36 17.48
CA GLN A 193 6.76 -2.97 18.38
C GLN A 193 7.43 -3.75 19.53
N ALA A 194 8.52 -4.46 19.27
CA ALA A 194 9.25 -5.18 20.28
C ALA A 194 9.89 -4.25 21.33
N ASP A 195 10.35 -3.08 20.87
CA ASP A 195 10.95 -2.04 21.70
C ASP A 195 9.90 -1.15 22.41
N GLY A 196 8.61 -1.37 22.17
CA GLY A 196 7.52 -0.57 22.76
C GLY A 196 7.42 0.86 22.21
N SER A 197 8.05 1.14 21.06
CA SER A 197 8.09 2.47 20.42
C SER A 197 6.93 2.70 19.43
N CYS A 198 5.96 1.78 19.32
CA CYS A 198 4.73 1.92 18.53
C CYS A 198 3.51 1.48 19.32
#